data_aa9084fcaa1125db11f5f65d0239b8c9
#
_entry.id   aa9084fcaa1125db11f5f65d0239b8c9
#
_cell.length_a   1.000
_cell.length_b   1.000
_cell.length_c   1.000
_cell.angle_alpha   90.00
_cell.angle_beta   90.00
_cell.angle_gamma   90.00
#
_symmetry.space_group_name_H-M   'P 1'
#
loop_
_entity.id
_entity.type
_entity.pdbx_description
1 polymer ?
#
loop_
_entity_poly.entity_id
_entity_poly.type
_entity_poly.pdbx_seq_one_letter_code
_entity_poly.pdbx_strand_id
1 'polypeptide(L)'
;MDYQTICLKVGSQVRDLRKNRGLKQTDLAMTAGITRQKVIEIEKGSPSVALQAYARVFAALGCELRLVPATRPTLDEVEELFK
;
A
#
# COMPACT_ATOMS: atom_id res chain seq x y z
N MET A 1 14.97 -2.55 5.83
CA MET A 1 13.92 -1.51 5.90
C MET A 1 12.95 -1.89 6.99
N ASP A 2 12.64 -0.98 7.90
CA ASP A 2 11.72 -1.28 8.99
C ASP A 2 10.26 -1.21 8.53
N TYR A 3 9.37 -1.79 9.35
CA TYR A 3 7.95 -1.87 8.97
C TYR A 3 7.30 -0.48 8.90
N GLN A 4 7.74 0.47 9.68
CA GLN A 4 7.18 1.82 9.67
C GLN A 4 7.48 2.52 8.34
N THR A 5 8.69 2.38 7.83
CA THR A 5 9.07 2.92 6.53
C THR A 5 8.26 2.27 5.41
N ILE A 6 8.02 0.98 5.50
CA ILE A 6 7.19 0.26 4.52
C ILE A 6 5.77 0.84 4.53
N CYS A 7 5.18 1.03 5.71
CA CYS A 7 3.84 1.61 5.82
C CYS A 7 3.77 3.03 5.26
N LEU A 8 4.79 3.84 5.52
CA LEU A 8 4.86 5.20 4.99
C LEU A 8 4.92 5.21 3.47
N LYS A 9 5.72 4.32 2.89
CA LYS A 9 5.83 4.19 1.43
C LYS A 9 4.51 3.78 0.80
N VAL A 10 3.84 2.79 1.38
CA VAL A 10 2.54 2.33 0.89
C VAL A 10 1.52 3.46 0.96
N GLY A 11 1.46 4.16 2.08
CA GLY A 11 0.53 5.27 2.25
C GLY A 11 0.76 6.39 1.24
N SER A 12 2.03 6.73 0.99
CA SER A 12 2.39 7.73 0.00
C SER A 12 1.98 7.31 -1.41
N GLN A 13 2.18 6.06 -1.76
CA GLN A 13 1.78 5.53 -3.06
C GLN A 13 0.26 5.57 -3.25
N VAL A 14 -0.49 5.22 -2.20
CA VAL A 14 -1.95 5.30 -2.23
C VAL A 14 -2.40 6.74 -2.48
N ARG A 15 -1.81 7.68 -1.75
CA ARG A 15 -2.14 9.10 -1.90
C ARG A 15 -1.85 9.60 -3.30
N ASP A 16 -0.70 9.25 -3.85
CA ASP A 16 -0.30 9.69 -5.19
C ASP A 16 -1.23 9.12 -6.25
N LEU A 17 -1.57 7.82 -6.16
CA LEU A 17 -2.50 7.19 -7.08
C LEU A 17 -3.89 7.82 -7.00
N ARG A 18 -4.36 8.09 -5.79
CA ARG A 18 -5.65 8.74 -5.59
C ARG A 18 -5.67 10.11 -6.25
N LYS A 19 -4.65 10.92 -6.00
CA LYS A 19 -4.57 12.27 -6.56
C LYS A 19 -4.46 12.26 -8.07
N ASN A 20 -3.68 11.32 -8.62
CA ASN A 20 -3.54 11.19 -10.07
C ASN A 20 -4.87 10.87 -10.75
N ARG A 21 -5.78 10.22 -10.03
CA ARG A 21 -7.12 9.91 -10.55
C ARG A 21 -8.16 10.98 -10.23
N GLY A 22 -7.75 12.07 -9.60
CA GLY A 22 -8.65 13.15 -9.24
C GLY A 22 -9.67 12.78 -8.17
N LEU A 23 -9.39 11.77 -7.37
CA LEU A 23 -10.30 11.30 -6.33
C LEU A 23 -10.08 12.04 -5.01
N LYS A 24 -11.17 12.32 -4.31
CA LYS A 24 -11.10 12.79 -2.92
C LYS A 24 -10.97 11.57 -2.00
N GLN A 25 -10.53 11.82 -0.75
CA GLN A 25 -10.46 10.77 0.25
C GLN A 25 -11.83 10.12 0.49
N THR A 26 -12.90 10.93 0.45
CA THR A 26 -14.27 10.42 0.60
C THR A 26 -14.66 9.50 -0.54
N ASP A 27 -14.26 9.83 -1.78
CA ASP A 27 -14.55 9.01 -2.95
C ASP A 27 -13.87 7.64 -2.84
N LEU A 28 -12.59 7.65 -2.45
CA LEU A 28 -11.83 6.42 -2.28
C LEU A 28 -12.41 5.57 -1.15
N ALA A 29 -12.78 6.20 -0.04
CA ALA A 29 -13.38 5.50 1.10
C ALA A 29 -14.67 4.80 0.68
N MET A 30 -15.51 5.48 -0.06
CA MET A 30 -16.78 4.95 -0.53
C MET A 30 -16.57 3.75 -1.45
N THR A 31 -15.67 3.87 -2.42
CA THR A 31 -15.37 2.79 -3.37
C THR A 31 -14.74 1.58 -2.68
N ALA A 32 -13.87 1.83 -1.72
CA ALA A 32 -13.18 0.76 -0.99
C ALA A 32 -14.06 0.11 0.10
N GLY A 33 -15.17 0.75 0.45
CA GLY A 33 -16.07 0.24 1.50
C GLY A 33 -15.49 0.40 2.90
N ILE A 34 -14.73 1.46 3.12
CA ILE A 34 -14.15 1.79 4.44
C ILE A 34 -14.48 3.25 4.78
N THR A 35 -14.17 3.67 6.00
CA THR A 35 -14.42 5.04 6.42
C THR A 35 -13.33 5.98 5.86
N ARG A 36 -13.68 7.26 5.74
CA ARG A 36 -12.71 8.28 5.36
C ARG A 36 -11.54 8.32 6.35
N GLN A 37 -11.83 8.13 7.64
CA GLN A 37 -10.79 8.10 8.67
C GLN A 37 -9.76 7.00 8.39
N LYS A 38 -10.21 5.84 7.95
CA LYS A 38 -9.31 4.75 7.58
C LYS A 38 -8.43 5.12 6.38
N VAL A 39 -8.99 5.81 5.39
CA VAL A 39 -8.21 6.30 4.26
C VAL A 39 -7.13 7.28 4.73
N ILE A 40 -7.48 8.20 5.63
CA ILE A 40 -6.53 9.16 6.19
C ILE A 40 -5.39 8.43 6.90
N GLU A 41 -5.72 7.44 7.73
CA GLU A 41 -4.72 6.64 8.44
C GLU A 41 -3.80 5.88 7.49
N ILE A 42 -4.35 5.29 6.44
CA ILE A 42 -3.58 4.57 5.42
C ILE A 42 -2.60 5.52 4.72
N GLU A 43 -3.08 6.68 4.30
CA GLU A 43 -2.23 7.65 3.59
C GLU A 43 -1.14 8.24 4.48
N LYS A 44 -1.36 8.27 5.79
CA LYS A 44 -0.34 8.67 6.76
C LYS A 44 0.65 7.55 7.08
N GLY A 45 0.39 6.36 6.61
CA GLY A 45 1.28 5.22 6.84
C GLY A 45 1.13 4.60 8.22
N SER A 46 -0.07 4.63 8.79
CA SER A 46 -0.31 4.03 10.10
C SER A 46 -0.08 2.52 10.07
N PRO A 47 0.77 1.99 10.97
CA PRO A 47 1.01 0.54 11.02
C PRO A 47 -0.10 -0.23 11.75
N SER A 48 -1.05 0.45 12.35
CA SER A 48 -2.12 -0.21 13.11
C SER A 48 -3.37 -0.51 12.28
N VAL A 49 -3.38 -0.14 11.00
CA VAL A 49 -4.49 -0.46 10.11
C VAL A 49 -4.34 -1.88 9.59
N ALA A 50 -5.43 -2.65 9.63
CA ALA A 50 -5.42 -4.03 9.15
C ALA A 50 -5.12 -4.12 7.66
N LEU A 51 -4.45 -5.18 7.25
CA LEU A 51 -4.12 -5.41 5.84
C LEU A 51 -5.40 -5.46 4.98
N GLN A 52 -6.50 -5.93 5.53
CA GLN A 52 -7.78 -5.96 4.82
C GLN A 52 -8.18 -4.57 4.31
N ALA A 53 -8.01 -3.54 5.14
CA ALA A 53 -8.33 -2.17 4.74
C ALA A 53 -7.42 -1.68 3.62
N TYR A 54 -6.13 -1.98 3.72
CA TYR A 54 -5.17 -1.67 2.65
C TYR A 54 -5.56 -2.38 1.35
N ALA A 55 -5.91 -3.67 1.44
CA ALA A 55 -6.29 -4.45 0.27
C ALA A 55 -7.54 -3.89 -0.41
N ARG A 56 -8.52 -3.44 0.37
CA ARG A 56 -9.74 -2.80 -0.17
C ARG A 56 -9.40 -1.52 -0.94
N VAL A 57 -8.49 -0.73 -0.41
CA VAL A 57 -8.03 0.50 -1.08
C VAL A 57 -7.27 0.18 -2.37
N PHE A 58 -6.38 -0.82 -2.33
CA PHE A 58 -5.66 -1.23 -3.54
C PHE A 58 -6.62 -1.68 -4.62
N ALA A 59 -7.61 -2.50 -4.27
CA ALA A 59 -8.63 -2.96 -5.21
C ALA A 59 -9.43 -1.79 -5.78
N ALA A 60 -9.81 -0.84 -4.95
CA ALA A 60 -10.53 0.36 -5.39
C ALA A 60 -9.73 1.20 -6.38
N LEU A 61 -8.40 1.17 -6.25
CA LEU A 61 -7.50 1.88 -7.16
C LEU A 61 -7.10 1.02 -8.38
N GLY A 62 -7.60 -0.19 -8.48
CA GLY A 62 -7.25 -1.11 -9.57
C GLY A 62 -5.84 -1.65 -9.47
N CYS A 63 -5.30 -1.74 -8.25
CA CYS A 63 -3.94 -2.18 -7.99
C CYS A 63 -3.92 -3.52 -7.28
N GLU A 64 -2.83 -4.23 -7.41
CA GLU A 64 -2.56 -5.42 -6.63
C GLU A 64 -1.28 -5.24 -5.83
N LEU A 65 -1.14 -6.01 -4.76
CA LEU A 65 0.06 -5.96 -3.92
C LEU A 65 1.06 -6.99 -4.43
N ARG A 66 2.29 -6.54 -4.62
CA ARG A 66 3.43 -7.41 -4.93
C ARG A 66 4.53 -7.18 -3.94
N LEU A 67 5.14 -8.27 -3.49
CA LEU A 67 6.29 -8.20 -2.60
C LEU A 67 7.56 -8.37 -3.44
N VAL A 68 8.44 -7.39 -3.37
CA VAL A 68 9.73 -7.45 -4.06
C VAL A 68 10.84 -7.29 -3.02
N PRO A 69 11.98 -7.96 -3.21
CA PRO A 69 13.10 -7.79 -2.29
C PRO A 69 13.54 -6.31 -2.21
N ALA A 70 13.83 -5.84 -1.00
CA ALA A 70 14.23 -4.46 -0.77
C ALA A 70 15.63 -4.16 -1.31
N THR A 71 16.48 -5.19 -1.40
CA THR A 71 17.82 -5.07 -1.95
C THR A 71 17.98 -6.06 -3.10
N ARG A 72 18.90 -5.73 -4.03
CA ARG A 72 19.23 -6.66 -5.09
C ARG A 72 19.91 -7.88 -4.47
N PRO A 73 19.39 -9.09 -4.69
CA PRO A 73 20.03 -10.28 -4.15
C PRO A 73 21.37 -10.52 -4.83
N THR A 74 22.31 -11.11 -4.09
CA THR A 74 23.56 -11.61 -4.66
C THR A 74 23.25 -12.84 -5.52
N LEU A 75 24.23 -13.28 -6.28
CA LEU A 75 24.07 -14.47 -7.13
C LEU A 75 23.61 -15.68 -6.31
N ASP A 76 24.22 -15.88 -5.13
CA ASP A 76 23.87 -16.99 -4.24
C ASP A 76 22.44 -16.85 -3.71
N GLU A 77 22.05 -15.65 -3.36
CA GLU A 77 20.68 -15.38 -2.89
C GLU A 77 19.65 -15.62 -3.99
N VAL A 78 20.00 -15.28 -5.22
CA VAL A 78 19.12 -15.55 -6.38
C VAL A 78 18.90 -17.04 -6.55
N GLU A 79 19.92 -17.86 -6.39
CA GLU A 79 19.79 -19.30 -6.48
C GLU A 79 18.85 -19.85 -5.41
N GLU A 80 18.93 -19.33 -4.18
CA GLU A 80 18.03 -19.73 -3.11
C GLU A 80 16.59 -19.30 -3.36
N LEU A 81 16.39 -18.13 -3.92
CA LEU A 81 15.04 -17.61 -4.20
C LEU A 81 14.31 -18.45 -5.25
N PHE A 82 15.01 -19.12 -6.14
CA PHE A 82 14.42 -19.88 -7.23
C PHE A 82 14.54 -21.41 -7.05
N LYS A 83 14.92 -21.84 -5.88
CA LYS A 83 14.96 -23.28 -5.57
C LYS A 83 13.60 -23.86 -5.27
#